data_89f4341b5f94213bd6b37394df682293
#
_entry.id   89f4341b5f94213bd6b37394df682293
#
_cell.length_a   1.000
_cell.length_b   1.000
_cell.length_c   1.000
_cell.angle_alpha   90.00
_cell.angle_beta   90.00
_cell.angle_gamma   90.00
#
_symmetry.space_group_name_H-M   'P 1'
#
loop_
_entity.id
_entity.type
_entity.pdbx_description
1 polymer ?
#
loop_
_entity_poly.entity_id
_entity_poly.type
_entity_poly.pdbx_seq_one_letter_code
_entity_poly.pdbx_strand_id
1 'polypeptide(L)'
;MKFAVNYSTPLKELIEQNEVKVDLLKCPEWDGLIQAARPWGSVYIHFDISLGNNRVDSLDFDLIRRLLDTTDTPYLNTHLANRLGVDSASELLATWKEDLDFLRGKLPGVRIIAENLPCHEFLPQLKLAADPDLISEMIKECDLGLLLDLSHAQISAALLDMDFKKY
;
A
#
# COMPACT_ATOMS: atom_id res chain seq x y z
N MET A 1 13.26 3.17 -8.81
CA MET A 1 11.81 2.86 -8.83
C MET A 1 11.66 1.41 -9.24
N LYS A 2 10.75 0.65 -8.61
CA LYS A 2 10.42 -0.73 -8.99
C LYS A 2 9.00 -0.76 -9.55
N PHE A 3 8.75 -1.62 -10.54
CA PHE A 3 7.45 -1.86 -11.13
C PHE A 3 6.89 -3.18 -10.61
N ALA A 4 5.75 -3.12 -9.91
CA ALA A 4 5.07 -4.27 -9.34
C ALA A 4 3.70 -4.45 -10.01
N VAL A 5 3.32 -5.69 -10.31
CA VAL A 5 2.02 -6.02 -10.92
C VAL A 5 1.37 -7.17 -10.14
N ASN A 6 0.06 -7.11 -9.98
CA ASN A 6 -0.70 -8.20 -9.37
C ASN A 6 -0.50 -9.51 -10.14
N TYR A 7 -0.02 -10.55 -9.44
CA TYR A 7 0.12 -11.86 -10.06
C TYR A 7 -1.24 -12.42 -10.48
N SER A 8 -1.32 -12.88 -11.71
CA SER A 8 -2.51 -13.49 -12.30
C SER A 8 -2.12 -14.43 -13.44
N THR A 9 -3.03 -15.31 -13.84
CA THR A 9 -2.80 -16.20 -15.00
C THR A 9 -2.48 -15.43 -16.27
N PRO A 10 -3.22 -14.34 -16.64
CA PRO A 10 -2.86 -13.55 -17.82
C PRO A 10 -1.47 -12.90 -17.71
N LEU A 11 -1.07 -12.39 -16.54
CA LEU A 11 0.28 -11.85 -16.36
C LEU A 11 1.35 -12.92 -16.56
N LYS A 12 1.13 -14.12 -16.00
CA LYS A 12 2.02 -15.25 -16.20
C LYS A 12 2.24 -15.54 -17.69
N GLU A 13 1.16 -15.60 -18.48
CA GLU A 13 1.23 -15.85 -19.93
C GLU A 13 2.05 -14.79 -20.67
N LEU A 14 1.89 -13.51 -20.33
CA LEU A 14 2.67 -12.40 -20.88
C LEU A 14 4.17 -12.50 -20.51
N ILE A 15 4.48 -12.95 -19.30
CA ILE A 15 5.87 -13.18 -18.86
C ILE A 15 6.48 -14.36 -19.65
N GLU A 16 5.75 -15.47 -19.78
CA GLU A 16 6.17 -16.64 -20.57
C GLU A 16 6.50 -16.27 -22.03
N GLN A 17 5.69 -15.37 -22.61
CA GLN A 17 5.86 -14.89 -24.00
C GLN A 17 6.92 -13.79 -24.12
N ASN A 18 7.56 -13.37 -23.02
CA ASN A 18 8.49 -12.25 -22.95
C ASN A 18 7.90 -10.90 -23.41
N GLU A 19 6.60 -10.73 -23.32
CA GLU A 19 5.91 -9.50 -23.70
C GLU A 19 5.95 -8.43 -22.60
N VAL A 20 6.15 -8.85 -21.34
CA VAL A 20 6.24 -7.94 -20.20
C VAL A 20 7.38 -8.33 -19.26
N LYS A 21 8.04 -7.31 -18.69
CA LYS A 21 8.97 -7.45 -17.57
C LYS A 21 8.45 -6.70 -16.37
N VAL A 22 8.44 -7.36 -15.23
CA VAL A 22 8.08 -6.77 -13.93
C VAL A 22 9.23 -6.97 -12.94
N ASP A 23 9.40 -6.04 -12.03
CA ASP A 23 10.41 -6.18 -10.98
C ASP A 23 9.90 -7.05 -9.84
N LEU A 24 8.60 -6.98 -9.56
CA LEU A 24 7.96 -7.70 -8.45
C LEU A 24 6.58 -8.21 -8.86
N LEU A 25 6.25 -9.43 -8.44
CA LEU A 25 4.91 -10.02 -8.54
C LEU A 25 4.16 -9.74 -7.24
N LYS A 26 3.17 -8.85 -7.29
CA LYS A 26 2.33 -8.46 -6.14
C LYS A 26 1.36 -9.59 -5.81
N CYS A 27 1.43 -10.14 -4.61
CA CYS A 27 0.53 -11.19 -4.10
C CYS A 27 -0.12 -10.75 -2.79
N PRO A 28 -1.38 -11.09 -2.54
CA PRO A 28 -1.95 -11.02 -1.20
C PRO A 28 -1.33 -12.08 -0.28
N GLU A 29 -1.69 -12.08 1.00
CA GLU A 29 -1.19 -12.99 2.05
C GLU A 29 -1.68 -14.44 1.88
N TRP A 30 -1.86 -14.94 0.66
CA TRP A 30 -2.40 -16.27 0.35
C TRP A 30 -1.28 -17.21 -0.10
N ASP A 31 -0.97 -18.20 0.73
CA ASP A 31 0.13 -19.16 0.49
C ASP A 31 0.04 -19.81 -0.90
N GLY A 32 -1.15 -20.21 -1.35
CA GLY A 32 -1.34 -20.85 -2.66
C GLY A 32 -0.95 -19.93 -3.83
N LEU A 33 -1.30 -18.65 -3.75
CA LEU A 33 -0.96 -17.67 -4.79
C LEU A 33 0.53 -17.31 -4.75
N ILE A 34 1.09 -17.18 -3.56
CA ILE A 34 2.53 -16.95 -3.33
C ILE A 34 3.35 -18.08 -3.97
N GLN A 35 2.98 -19.34 -3.70
CA GLN A 35 3.67 -20.50 -4.29
C GLN A 35 3.52 -20.56 -5.81
N ALA A 36 2.36 -20.20 -6.35
CA ALA A 36 2.12 -20.15 -7.80
C ALA A 36 2.91 -19.04 -8.49
N ALA A 37 3.17 -17.93 -7.82
CA ALA A 37 3.90 -16.79 -8.37
C ALA A 37 5.43 -16.98 -8.39
N ARG A 38 6.00 -17.65 -7.37
CA ARG A 38 7.45 -17.79 -7.18
C ARG A 38 8.24 -18.26 -8.40
N PRO A 39 7.78 -19.23 -9.21
CA PRO A 39 8.52 -19.67 -10.40
C PRO A 39 8.66 -18.58 -11.47
N TRP A 40 7.89 -17.49 -11.39
CA TRP A 40 7.77 -16.46 -12.42
C TRP A 40 8.51 -15.16 -12.09
N GLY A 41 8.95 -14.98 -10.85
CA GLY A 41 9.70 -13.82 -10.42
C GLY A 41 9.72 -13.60 -8.93
N SER A 42 10.33 -12.50 -8.52
CA SER A 42 10.39 -12.08 -7.12
C SER A 42 9.00 -11.71 -6.61
N VAL A 43 8.57 -12.35 -5.53
CA VAL A 43 7.25 -12.15 -4.94
C VAL A 43 7.31 -11.02 -3.90
N TYR A 44 6.38 -10.09 -4.02
CA TYR A 44 6.11 -9.03 -3.07
C TYR A 44 4.74 -9.26 -2.42
N ILE A 45 4.71 -9.33 -1.09
CA ILE A 45 3.46 -9.42 -0.35
C ILE A 45 2.85 -8.03 -0.20
N HIS A 46 1.63 -7.91 -0.68
CA HIS A 46 0.81 -6.72 -0.48
C HIS A 46 -0.13 -6.96 0.70
N PHE A 47 0.27 -6.40 1.85
CA PHE A 47 -0.49 -6.52 3.09
C PHE A 47 -1.73 -5.62 3.07
N ASP A 48 -2.84 -6.13 3.62
CA ASP A 48 -4.07 -5.34 3.86
C ASP A 48 -3.98 -4.60 5.20
N ILE A 49 -2.97 -3.73 5.32
CA ILE A 49 -2.73 -2.91 6.51
C ILE A 49 -3.06 -1.47 6.18
N SER A 50 -3.86 -0.82 7.03
CA SER A 50 -4.24 0.58 6.84
C SER A 50 -3.92 1.40 8.08
N LEU A 51 -3.18 2.50 7.89
CA LEU A 51 -3.04 3.56 8.90
C LEU A 51 -4.33 4.40 8.92
N GLY A 52 -4.75 4.83 10.09
CA GLY A 52 -5.95 5.64 10.29
C GLY A 52 -7.24 4.87 10.54
N ASN A 53 -7.21 3.53 10.50
CA ASN A 53 -8.39 2.68 10.73
C ASN A 53 -8.52 2.15 12.17
N ASN A 54 -7.60 2.45 13.07
CA ASN A 54 -7.54 1.91 14.45
C ASN A 54 -7.55 0.36 14.49
N ARG A 55 -6.83 -0.30 13.60
CA ARG A 55 -6.76 -1.76 13.55
C ARG A 55 -5.34 -2.31 13.59
N VAL A 56 -4.34 -1.43 13.67
CA VAL A 56 -2.93 -1.84 13.65
C VAL A 56 -2.53 -2.68 14.88
N ASP A 57 -3.23 -2.54 15.99
CA ASP A 57 -3.05 -3.30 17.22
C ASP A 57 -3.55 -4.74 17.14
N SER A 58 -4.46 -5.03 16.20
CA SER A 58 -5.08 -6.35 15.99
C SER A 58 -4.37 -7.21 14.94
N LEU A 59 -3.26 -6.72 14.36
CA LEU A 59 -2.52 -7.44 13.32
C LEU A 59 -1.77 -8.66 13.87
N ASP A 60 -1.69 -9.71 13.05
CA ASP A 60 -0.85 -10.87 13.32
C ASP A 60 0.61 -10.57 12.90
N PHE A 61 1.38 -10.03 13.84
CA PHE A 61 2.77 -9.66 13.60
C PHE A 61 3.69 -10.85 13.36
N ASP A 62 3.34 -12.05 13.84
CA ASP A 62 4.12 -13.25 13.59
C ASP A 62 3.90 -13.75 12.16
N LEU A 63 2.68 -13.67 11.66
CA LEU A 63 2.39 -13.91 10.25
C LEU A 63 3.12 -12.91 9.34
N ILE A 64 3.05 -11.62 9.66
CA ILE A 64 3.73 -10.58 8.89
C ILE A 64 5.24 -10.85 8.81
N ARG A 65 5.90 -11.10 9.94
CA ARG A 65 7.34 -11.42 9.97
C ARG A 65 7.65 -12.66 9.12
N ARG A 66 6.88 -13.74 9.32
CA ARG A 66 7.05 -14.98 8.55
C ARG A 66 6.95 -14.73 7.04
N LEU A 67 5.99 -13.94 6.59
CA LEU A 67 5.81 -13.62 5.17
C LEU A 67 6.95 -12.76 4.63
N LEU A 68 7.40 -11.74 5.38
CA LEU A 68 8.56 -10.94 5.01
C LEU A 68 9.82 -11.79 4.88
N ASP A 69 10.05 -12.71 5.84
CA ASP A 69 11.24 -13.58 5.87
C ASP A 69 11.24 -14.66 4.78
N THR A 70 10.05 -15.11 4.36
CA THR A 70 9.90 -16.23 3.41
C THR A 70 9.65 -15.79 1.97
N THR A 71 9.55 -14.50 1.71
CA THR A 71 9.39 -13.93 0.36
C THR A 71 10.48 -12.89 0.09
N ASP A 72 10.53 -12.36 -1.14
CA ASP A 72 11.47 -11.28 -1.50
C ASP A 72 10.93 -9.90 -1.14
N THR A 73 9.94 -9.82 -0.24
CA THR A 73 9.26 -8.58 0.14
C THR A 73 10.22 -7.67 0.93
N PRO A 74 10.68 -6.55 0.35
CA PRO A 74 11.73 -5.73 0.96
C PRO A 74 11.20 -4.66 1.93
N TYR A 75 9.87 -4.54 2.05
CA TYR A 75 9.19 -3.51 2.84
C TYR A 75 7.75 -3.94 3.16
N LEU A 76 7.20 -3.35 4.20
CA LEU A 76 5.78 -3.45 4.56
C LEU A 76 5.02 -2.29 3.93
N ASN A 77 4.03 -2.56 3.06
CA ASN A 77 3.11 -1.53 2.61
C ASN A 77 2.00 -1.30 3.62
N THR A 78 1.57 -0.04 3.70
CA THR A 78 0.40 0.38 4.47
C THR A 78 -0.44 1.32 3.62
N HIS A 79 -1.75 1.16 3.64
CA HIS A 79 -2.67 2.10 3.01
C HIS A 79 -2.88 3.33 3.90
N LEU A 80 -2.93 4.52 3.31
CA LEU A 80 -3.33 5.73 4.02
C LEU A 80 -4.85 5.83 3.97
N ALA A 81 -5.51 5.45 5.06
CA ALA A 81 -6.98 5.45 5.15
C ALA A 81 -7.47 6.54 6.11
N ASN A 82 -8.77 6.79 6.08
CA ASN A 82 -9.45 7.63 7.05
C ASN A 82 -10.66 6.89 7.63
N ARG A 83 -10.89 7.05 8.91
CA ARG A 83 -12.08 6.54 9.60
C ARG A 83 -13.18 7.61 9.69
N LEU A 84 -14.39 7.18 9.96
CA LEU A 84 -15.48 8.10 10.25
C LEU A 84 -15.17 8.94 11.49
N GLY A 85 -15.48 10.23 11.42
CA GLY A 85 -15.30 11.18 12.51
C GLY A 85 -13.94 11.86 12.59
N VAL A 86 -13.06 11.63 11.61
CA VAL A 86 -11.83 12.40 11.43
C VAL A 86 -12.00 13.31 10.21
N ASP A 87 -12.21 14.60 10.46
CA ASP A 87 -12.63 15.55 9.44
C ASP A 87 -11.58 16.64 9.14
N SER A 88 -10.43 16.60 9.83
CA SER A 88 -9.34 17.54 9.59
C SER A 88 -8.04 16.85 9.17
N ALA A 89 -7.26 17.54 8.30
CA ALA A 89 -5.97 17.05 7.83
C ALA A 89 -4.98 16.84 8.99
N SER A 90 -4.95 17.77 9.95
CA SER A 90 -4.05 17.68 11.11
C SER A 90 -4.36 16.50 12.02
N GLU A 91 -5.64 16.19 12.25
CA GLU A 91 -6.06 15.05 13.04
C GLU A 91 -5.75 13.73 12.30
N LEU A 92 -6.01 13.68 10.99
CA LEU A 92 -5.71 12.50 10.18
C LEU A 92 -4.21 12.22 10.15
N LEU A 93 -3.39 13.25 9.95
CA LEU A 93 -1.93 13.13 9.95
C LEU A 93 -1.41 12.64 11.32
N ALA A 94 -1.96 13.16 12.41
CA ALA A 94 -1.61 12.70 13.76
C ALA A 94 -1.96 11.22 13.96
N THR A 95 -3.14 10.80 13.51
CA THR A 95 -3.58 9.39 13.60
C THR A 95 -2.68 8.47 12.78
N TRP A 96 -2.31 8.85 11.56
CA TRP A 96 -1.38 8.06 10.74
C TRP A 96 -0.01 7.91 11.40
N LYS A 97 0.50 8.98 12.03
CA LYS A 97 1.79 8.94 12.74
C LYS A 97 1.74 8.02 13.95
N GLU A 98 0.68 8.07 14.74
CA GLU A 98 0.48 7.19 15.89
C GLU A 98 0.46 5.72 15.48
N ASP A 99 -0.33 5.36 14.46
CA ASP A 99 -0.39 4.02 13.91
C ASP A 99 0.96 3.57 13.33
N LEU A 100 1.68 4.47 12.65
CA LEU A 100 3.02 4.20 12.10
C LEU A 100 4.04 3.92 13.19
N ASP A 101 4.05 4.72 14.25
CA ASP A 101 4.97 4.54 15.37
C ASP A 101 4.70 3.22 16.10
N PHE A 102 3.44 2.83 16.23
CA PHE A 102 3.05 1.53 16.75
C PHE A 102 3.62 0.38 15.87
N LEU A 103 3.45 0.46 14.53
CA LEU A 103 3.99 -0.54 13.60
C LEU A 103 5.51 -0.63 13.67
N ARG A 104 6.21 0.51 13.72
CA ARG A 104 7.67 0.57 13.86
C ARG A 104 8.14 -0.07 15.15
N GLY A 105 7.41 0.12 16.24
CA GLY A 105 7.67 -0.52 17.53
C GLY A 105 7.52 -2.04 17.49
N LYS A 106 6.55 -2.54 16.74
CA LYS A 106 6.29 -3.99 16.57
C LYS A 106 7.21 -4.66 15.55
N LEU A 107 7.66 -3.93 14.54
CA LEU A 107 8.46 -4.45 13.40
C LEU A 107 9.76 -3.65 13.26
N PRO A 108 10.66 -3.70 14.28
CA PRO A 108 11.90 -2.93 14.25
C PRO A 108 12.78 -3.37 13.05
N GLY A 109 13.30 -2.38 12.31
CA GLY A 109 14.17 -2.62 11.15
C GLY A 109 13.43 -2.92 9.84
N VAL A 110 12.12 -3.12 9.86
CA VAL A 110 11.31 -3.27 8.66
C VAL A 110 11.05 -1.89 8.06
N ARG A 111 11.39 -1.74 6.78
CA ARG A 111 11.06 -0.51 6.04
C ARG A 111 9.56 -0.49 5.74
N ILE A 112 8.89 0.60 6.12
CA ILE A 112 7.48 0.83 5.84
C ILE A 112 7.34 1.79 4.66
N ILE A 113 6.37 1.52 3.78
CA ILE A 113 5.99 2.38 2.66
C ILE A 113 4.49 2.66 2.73
N ALA A 114 4.08 3.84 2.28
CA ALA A 114 2.69 4.26 2.26
C ALA A 114 2.11 4.13 0.84
N GLU A 115 0.88 3.65 0.74
CA GLU A 115 0.12 3.52 -0.50
C GLU A 115 -1.09 4.45 -0.49
N ASN A 116 -1.32 5.15 -1.60
CA ASN A 116 -2.52 5.94 -1.81
C ASN A 116 -3.75 5.04 -1.99
N LEU A 117 -4.84 5.33 -1.30
CA LEU A 117 -6.15 4.67 -1.50
C LEU A 117 -7.02 5.45 -2.49
N PRO A 118 -7.91 4.76 -3.22
CA PRO A 118 -8.87 5.43 -4.07
C PRO A 118 -9.94 6.13 -3.23
N CYS A 119 -10.28 7.35 -3.61
CA CYS A 119 -11.49 8.01 -3.13
C CYS A 119 -12.69 7.51 -3.91
N HIS A 120 -13.83 7.28 -3.25
CA HIS A 120 -15.09 6.85 -3.87
C HIS A 120 -16.25 7.72 -3.42
N GLU A 121 -17.22 7.93 -4.28
CA GLU A 121 -18.45 8.67 -3.94
C GLU A 121 -19.19 8.09 -2.73
N PHE A 122 -19.13 6.76 -2.56
CA PHE A 122 -19.76 6.04 -1.45
C PHE A 122 -18.97 6.07 -0.13
N LEU A 123 -17.73 6.56 -0.17
CA LEU A 123 -16.82 6.62 0.97
C LEU A 123 -16.20 8.03 1.06
N PRO A 124 -17.01 9.07 1.29
CA PRO A 124 -16.56 10.46 1.27
C PRO A 124 -15.47 10.76 2.31
N GLN A 125 -15.41 9.98 3.40
CA GLN A 125 -14.35 10.09 4.40
C GLN A 125 -12.95 9.82 3.82
N LEU A 126 -12.85 9.03 2.74
CA LEU A 126 -11.56 8.78 2.07
C LEU A 126 -11.08 9.97 1.23
N LYS A 127 -11.93 10.97 0.99
CA LYS A 127 -11.55 12.14 0.20
C LYS A 127 -10.35 12.88 0.80
N LEU A 128 -10.34 13.02 2.12
CA LEU A 128 -9.23 13.66 2.82
C LEU A 128 -7.94 12.80 2.75
N ALA A 129 -8.07 11.47 2.91
CA ALA A 129 -6.95 10.55 2.83
C ALA A 129 -6.37 10.39 1.41
N ALA A 130 -7.15 10.76 0.40
CA ALA A 130 -6.73 10.74 -1.01
C ALA A 130 -6.12 12.08 -1.48
N ASP A 131 -6.01 13.08 -0.61
CA ASP A 131 -5.40 14.36 -0.93
C ASP A 131 -3.88 14.19 -1.16
N PRO A 132 -3.36 14.48 -2.36
CA PRO A 132 -1.95 14.27 -2.69
C PRO A 132 -0.99 15.16 -1.87
N ASP A 133 -1.43 16.34 -1.42
CA ASP A 133 -0.61 17.20 -0.58
C ASP A 133 -0.47 16.61 0.81
N LEU A 134 -1.55 16.09 1.39
CA LEU A 134 -1.52 15.41 2.70
C LEU A 134 -0.70 14.11 2.65
N ILE A 135 -0.84 13.31 1.58
CA ILE A 135 -0.02 12.11 1.36
C ILE A 135 1.46 12.51 1.29
N SER A 136 1.79 13.55 0.53
CA SER A 136 3.16 14.05 0.37
C SER A 136 3.75 14.57 1.69
N GLU A 137 2.94 15.23 2.53
CA GLU A 137 3.33 15.68 3.86
C GLU A 137 3.68 14.48 4.75
N MET A 138 2.81 13.49 4.85
CA MET A 138 3.05 12.26 5.63
C MET A 138 4.33 11.56 5.22
N ILE A 139 4.55 11.39 3.91
CA ILE A 139 5.73 10.72 3.37
C ILE A 139 7.01 11.47 3.76
N LYS A 140 7.02 12.79 3.61
CA LYS A 140 8.19 13.63 3.92
C LYS A 140 8.50 13.69 5.41
N GLU A 141 7.48 13.92 6.25
CA GLU A 141 7.67 14.07 7.68
C GLU A 141 8.07 12.77 8.38
N CYS A 142 7.58 11.63 7.86
CA CYS A 142 7.83 10.32 8.46
C CYS A 142 8.91 9.50 7.76
N ASP A 143 9.60 10.07 6.75
CA ASP A 143 10.63 9.36 5.95
C ASP A 143 10.12 8.02 5.40
N LEU A 144 8.94 8.06 4.76
CA LEU A 144 8.33 6.88 4.14
C LEU A 144 8.67 6.79 2.65
N GLY A 145 8.65 5.56 2.12
CA GLY A 145 8.54 5.37 0.69
C GLY A 145 7.10 5.51 0.22
N LEU A 146 6.90 5.84 -1.06
CA LEU A 146 5.58 5.83 -1.70
C LEU A 146 5.42 4.58 -2.56
N LEU A 147 4.35 3.82 -2.32
CA LEU A 147 3.78 2.88 -3.28
C LEU A 147 2.64 3.61 -4.01
N LEU A 148 2.94 4.12 -5.20
CA LEU A 148 1.92 4.78 -6.01
C LEU A 148 1.11 3.74 -6.78
N ASP A 149 -0.14 3.50 -6.36
CA ASP A 149 -1.10 2.76 -7.16
C ASP A 149 -1.74 3.72 -8.17
N LEU A 150 -1.42 3.51 -9.46
CA LEU A 150 -1.87 4.39 -10.54
C LEU A 150 -3.38 4.32 -10.77
N SER A 151 -4.01 3.16 -10.51
CA SER A 151 -5.47 3.01 -10.63
C SER A 151 -6.17 3.81 -9.54
N HIS A 152 -5.67 3.73 -8.31
CA HIS A 152 -6.17 4.52 -7.18
C HIS A 152 -6.01 6.03 -7.44
N ALA A 153 -4.84 6.44 -7.92
CA ALA A 153 -4.57 7.83 -8.26
C ALA A 153 -5.52 8.36 -9.35
N GLN A 154 -5.78 7.55 -10.39
CA GLN A 154 -6.68 7.94 -11.48
C GLN A 154 -8.13 8.11 -11.00
N ILE A 155 -8.62 7.18 -10.15
CA ILE A 155 -9.96 7.26 -9.55
C ILE A 155 -10.07 8.51 -8.67
N SER A 156 -9.08 8.73 -7.80
CA SER A 156 -9.08 9.86 -6.88
C SER A 156 -8.98 11.20 -7.61
N ALA A 157 -8.11 11.33 -8.61
CA ALA A 157 -7.99 12.55 -9.41
C ALA A 157 -9.31 12.93 -10.07
N ALA A 158 -10.02 11.95 -10.64
CA ALA A 158 -11.33 12.19 -11.26
C ALA A 158 -12.37 12.69 -10.25
N LEU A 159 -12.40 12.13 -9.03
CA LEU A 159 -13.35 12.53 -8.00
C LEU A 159 -12.99 13.86 -7.32
N LEU A 160 -11.72 14.20 -7.26
CA LEU A 160 -11.22 15.46 -6.73
C LEU A 160 -11.23 16.59 -7.78
N ASP A 161 -11.70 16.33 -9.01
CA ASP A 161 -11.67 17.25 -10.15
C ASP A 161 -10.26 17.78 -10.43
N MET A 162 -9.28 16.89 -10.38
CA MET A 162 -7.86 17.16 -10.60
C MET A 162 -7.37 16.54 -11.92
N ASP A 163 -6.40 17.19 -12.56
CA ASP A 163 -5.65 16.57 -13.64
C ASP A 163 -4.81 15.40 -13.06
N PHE A 164 -5.02 14.18 -13.57
CA PHE A 164 -4.29 12.99 -13.13
C PHE A 164 -2.76 13.17 -13.12
N LYS A 165 -2.22 13.97 -14.04
CA LYS A 165 -0.77 14.22 -14.10
C LYS A 165 -0.27 15.15 -12.98
N LYS A 166 -1.20 15.79 -12.27
CA LYS A 166 -0.90 16.67 -11.13
C LYS A 166 -1.20 16.04 -9.79
N TYR A 167 -1.95 14.91 -9.82
CA TYR A 167 -2.18 14.09 -8.65
C TYR A 167 -0.89 13.35 -8.28
#